data_ced6b7e80b47548e9ee64e356d1d2e84
#
_entry.id   ced6b7e80b47548e9ee64e356d1d2e84
#
_cell.length_a   1.000
_cell.length_b   1.000
_cell.length_c   1.000
_cell.angle_alpha   90.00
_cell.angle_beta   90.00
_cell.angle_gamma   90.00
#
_symmetry.space_group_name_H-M   'P 1'
#
loop_
_entity.id
_entity.type
_entity.pdbx_description
1 polymer ?
#
loop_
_entity_poly.entity_id
_entity_poly.type
_entity_poly.pdbx_seq_one_letter_code
_entity_poly.pdbx_strand_id
1 'polypeptide(L)'
;MNLPEASSHSVLANAKSLVPRIIPRAEHGISRKNISNGALRVLYRLYEAGFQAFLVGGAVRDLLLGGRPKDFDVATNATPEQTRALFRNCRLIGRRFRLAHVVFGREIVEVATFRGIGEEGDGDRHVVDGRILRDNVYGGIEEDAIRRDFTINALYYDIADFSVRDYVGGIVDLQQRSLRLIGDPEQRYREDPVRMLRAARLSAKLDFAISEEAEAPIRALAPLLADVAPARLFDESLKLFLSGHGLESLRRLHSLDLLGQICPATARALEGPNRERFGRLLGHSFLSTDERVQNDRPVTPAFLFSALLWEPVRSEAERLLGEGYEHANAWSVAVERILHQQATRIAIPKRFAMAMEEIWLLQPRFELRQRKRVMRLLAHPRFRAAYDFLVLRSHEEPELCEQVQWWTEAQGMSAHDLSESLAVPSPARSEDAPAGKRKRPRRRKRKAGSAAGGAETATQIPGE
;
A
#
# COMPACT_ATOMS: atom_id res chain seq x y z
N MET A 1 22.95 -27.31 -17.55
CA MET A 1 24.16 -26.48 -17.75
C MET A 1 24.37 -25.77 -16.42
N ASN A 2 25.28 -26.30 -15.60
CA ASN A 2 25.61 -25.77 -14.27
C ASN A 2 26.35 -24.45 -14.46
N LEU A 3 25.72 -23.34 -14.02
CA LEU A 3 26.41 -22.04 -13.87
C LEU A 3 27.40 -22.18 -12.68
N PRO A 4 28.61 -21.61 -12.79
CA PRO A 4 29.57 -21.67 -11.69
C PRO A 4 29.04 -20.90 -10.49
N GLU A 5 28.87 -21.55 -9.36
CA GLU A 5 28.72 -20.97 -8.04
C GLU A 5 29.93 -20.06 -7.79
N ALA A 6 29.74 -18.75 -7.91
CA ALA A 6 30.67 -17.80 -7.32
C ALA A 6 30.64 -18.06 -5.81
N SER A 7 31.66 -18.72 -5.29
CA SER A 7 31.70 -19.22 -3.92
C SER A 7 31.51 -18.05 -2.95
N SER A 8 30.59 -18.19 -2.00
CA SER A 8 30.34 -17.29 -0.87
C SER A 8 31.63 -16.84 -0.16
N HIS A 9 32.66 -17.65 -0.21
CA HIS A 9 34.01 -17.34 0.27
C HIS A 9 34.68 -16.14 -0.44
N SER A 10 34.45 -15.94 -1.75
CA SER A 10 35.02 -14.80 -2.49
C SER A 10 34.30 -13.47 -2.13
N VAL A 11 33.02 -13.55 -1.87
CA VAL A 11 32.21 -12.38 -1.45
C VAL A 11 32.55 -11.99 -0.01
N LEU A 12 32.74 -12.96 0.89
CA LEU A 12 33.17 -12.73 2.27
C LEU A 12 34.58 -12.14 2.35
N ALA A 13 35.54 -12.65 1.53
CA ALA A 13 36.89 -12.10 1.47
C ALA A 13 36.88 -10.64 0.97
N ASN A 14 36.09 -10.33 -0.04
CA ASN A 14 35.92 -8.98 -0.55
C ASN A 14 35.21 -8.05 0.47
N ALA A 15 34.24 -8.56 1.24
CA ALA A 15 33.52 -7.75 2.25
C ALA A 15 34.48 -7.29 3.36
N LYS A 16 35.27 -8.17 3.91
CA LYS A 16 36.22 -7.84 5.00
C LYS A 16 37.35 -6.89 4.61
N SER A 17 37.61 -6.69 3.31
CA SER A 17 38.62 -5.76 2.79
C SER A 17 38.10 -4.40 2.37
N LEU A 18 36.77 -4.14 2.52
CA LEU A 18 36.17 -2.89 2.15
C LEU A 18 36.59 -1.77 3.10
N VAL A 19 37.32 -0.79 2.56
CA VAL A 19 37.65 0.45 3.27
C VAL A 19 36.60 1.51 2.90
N PRO A 20 35.87 2.06 3.88
CA PRO A 20 34.86 3.07 3.58
C PRO A 20 35.50 4.38 3.15
N ARG A 21 34.88 5.09 2.20
CA ARG A 21 35.09 6.50 2.05
C ARG A 21 34.45 7.21 3.25
N ILE A 22 35.27 7.92 4.03
CA ILE A 22 34.80 8.71 5.17
C ILE A 22 34.61 10.15 4.71
N ILE A 23 33.41 10.66 4.86
CA ILE A 23 33.02 12.03 4.58
C ILE A 23 32.95 12.74 5.95
N PRO A 24 33.91 13.60 6.27
CA PRO A 24 33.96 14.27 7.56
C PRO A 24 32.81 15.27 7.72
N ARG A 25 32.51 15.63 8.97
CA ARG A 25 31.43 16.58 9.32
C ARG A 25 31.46 17.90 8.52
N ALA A 26 32.61 18.37 8.14
CA ALA A 26 32.79 19.62 7.39
C ALA A 26 32.36 19.50 5.92
N GLU A 27 32.30 18.27 5.36
CA GLU A 27 32.04 18.05 3.94
C GLU A 27 30.60 17.63 3.63
N HIS A 28 29.71 17.56 4.64
CA HIS A 28 28.31 17.21 4.41
C HIS A 28 27.33 18.11 5.21
N GLY A 29 26.09 18.21 4.73
CA GLY A 29 25.05 19.09 5.29
C GLY A 29 24.25 18.51 6.46
N ILE A 30 24.51 17.27 6.91
CA ILE A 30 23.70 16.66 7.97
C ILE A 30 23.85 17.43 9.28
N SER A 31 22.74 17.91 9.82
CA SER A 31 22.66 18.53 11.14
C SER A 31 21.86 17.65 12.09
N ARG A 32 22.37 17.47 13.32
CA ARG A 32 21.65 16.77 14.39
C ARG A 32 20.30 17.42 14.71
N LYS A 33 20.11 18.70 14.43
CA LYS A 33 18.82 19.40 14.59
C LYS A 33 17.73 18.83 13.67
N ASN A 34 18.12 18.15 12.56
CA ASN A 34 17.22 17.53 11.60
C ASN A 34 17.01 16.04 11.88
N ILE A 35 17.64 15.48 12.92
CA ILE A 35 17.45 14.12 13.40
C ILE A 35 16.47 14.18 14.59
N SER A 36 15.52 13.25 14.65
CA SER A 36 14.55 13.23 15.73
C SER A 36 15.20 13.04 17.10
N ASN A 37 14.55 13.54 18.13
CA ASN A 37 15.02 13.35 19.51
C ASN A 37 15.01 11.87 19.92
N GLY A 38 14.07 11.07 19.41
CA GLY A 38 14.02 9.62 19.65
C GLY A 38 15.23 8.92 19.05
N ALA A 39 15.53 9.19 17.78
CA ALA A 39 16.69 8.61 17.09
C ALA A 39 18.02 9.03 17.75
N LEU A 40 18.19 10.30 18.12
CA LEU A 40 19.39 10.76 18.84
C LEU A 40 19.55 10.04 20.19
N ARG A 41 18.47 9.86 20.96
CA ARG A 41 18.51 9.11 22.23
C ARG A 41 18.94 7.67 22.03
N VAL A 42 18.45 7.02 20.96
CA VAL A 42 18.83 5.65 20.64
C VAL A 42 20.32 5.57 20.28
N LEU A 43 20.78 6.45 19.39
CA LEU A 43 22.17 6.50 18.94
C LEU A 43 23.14 6.73 20.10
N TYR A 44 22.92 7.76 20.92
CA TYR A 44 23.78 8.05 22.07
C TYR A 44 23.73 6.94 23.12
N ARG A 45 22.57 6.37 23.43
CA ARG A 45 22.46 5.30 24.43
C ARG A 45 23.19 4.03 24.02
N LEU A 46 23.15 3.68 22.73
CA LEU A 46 23.93 2.54 22.20
C LEU A 46 25.42 2.85 22.27
N TYR A 47 25.85 4.04 21.85
CA TYR A 47 27.23 4.47 21.87
C TYR A 47 27.82 4.50 23.30
N GLU A 48 27.10 5.08 24.26
CA GLU A 48 27.47 5.12 25.69
C GLU A 48 27.57 3.73 26.32
N ALA A 49 26.80 2.76 25.78
CA ALA A 49 26.89 1.36 26.22
C ALA A 49 28.04 0.58 25.53
N GLY A 50 28.88 1.24 24.73
CA GLY A 50 30.04 0.66 24.06
C GLY A 50 29.74 -0.03 22.73
N PHE A 51 28.54 0.16 22.18
CA PHE A 51 28.17 -0.37 20.86
C PHE A 51 28.42 0.66 19.75
N GLN A 52 28.69 0.17 18.56
CA GLN A 52 28.65 0.98 17.34
C GLN A 52 27.18 1.39 17.08
N ALA A 53 26.96 2.65 16.70
CA ALA A 53 25.61 3.16 16.45
C ALA A 53 25.60 4.15 15.28
N PHE A 54 24.90 3.80 14.22
CA PHE A 54 24.82 4.60 13.01
C PHE A 54 23.36 4.90 12.66
N LEU A 55 23.08 6.13 12.26
CA LEU A 55 21.88 6.40 11.48
C LEU A 55 22.10 5.87 10.06
N VAL A 56 21.09 5.23 9.45
CA VAL A 56 21.27 4.54 8.17
C VAL A 56 20.11 4.73 7.20
N GLY A 57 20.32 4.28 5.97
CA GLY A 57 19.25 4.10 4.99
C GLY A 57 18.66 5.40 4.48
N GLY A 58 17.35 5.41 4.31
CA GLY A 58 16.61 6.54 3.73
C GLY A 58 16.78 7.84 4.49
N ALA A 59 16.96 7.79 5.81
CA ALA A 59 17.16 8.98 6.63
C ALA A 59 18.47 9.71 6.29
N VAL A 60 19.59 8.99 6.18
CA VAL A 60 20.89 9.59 5.83
C VAL A 60 20.85 10.17 4.42
N ARG A 61 20.31 9.42 3.45
CA ARG A 61 20.12 9.91 2.08
C ARG A 61 19.28 11.20 2.04
N ASP A 62 18.10 11.19 2.68
CA ASP A 62 17.18 12.32 2.65
C ASP A 62 17.80 13.55 3.34
N LEU A 63 18.58 13.38 4.45
CA LEU A 63 19.33 14.45 5.10
C LEU A 63 20.46 15.01 4.22
N LEU A 64 21.18 14.17 3.47
CA LEU A 64 22.21 14.61 2.53
C LEU A 64 21.63 15.39 1.36
N LEU A 65 20.40 15.06 0.93
CA LEU A 65 19.64 15.82 -0.07
C LEU A 65 18.99 17.10 0.47
N GLY A 66 19.19 17.43 1.76
CA GLY A 66 18.59 18.62 2.40
C GLY A 66 17.12 18.44 2.78
N GLY A 67 16.59 17.20 2.70
CA GLY A 67 15.22 16.84 3.07
C GLY A 67 15.04 16.65 4.58
N ARG A 68 13.78 16.37 4.95
CA ARG A 68 13.39 16.03 6.34
C ARG A 68 12.83 14.63 6.38
N PRO A 69 13.60 13.63 6.86
CA PRO A 69 13.12 12.26 7.01
C PRO A 69 11.91 12.19 7.97
N LYS A 70 10.96 11.32 7.64
CA LYS A 70 9.82 11.01 8.54
C LYS A 70 10.18 9.89 9.52
N ASP A 71 10.99 8.92 9.08
CA ASP A 71 11.40 7.74 9.83
C ASP A 71 12.92 7.69 9.95
N PHE A 72 13.42 7.18 11.07
CA PHE A 72 14.84 7.08 11.38
C PHE A 72 15.19 5.65 11.75
N ASP A 73 16.08 5.04 10.95
CA ASP A 73 16.60 3.70 11.18
C ASP A 73 18.01 3.76 11.74
N VAL A 74 18.27 2.92 12.73
CA VAL A 74 19.58 2.80 13.36
C VAL A 74 20.15 1.42 13.10
N ALA A 75 21.42 1.35 12.71
CA ALA A 75 22.16 0.10 12.63
C ALA A 75 23.25 0.06 13.72
N THR A 76 23.47 -1.13 14.28
CA THR A 76 24.38 -1.33 15.42
C THR A 76 24.97 -2.74 15.40
N ASN A 77 26.10 -2.93 16.10
CA ASN A 77 26.61 -4.26 16.41
C ASN A 77 25.96 -4.90 17.66
N ALA A 78 25.09 -4.17 18.37
CA ALA A 78 24.31 -4.76 19.46
C ALA A 78 23.27 -5.75 18.91
N THR A 79 23.12 -6.92 19.53
CA THR A 79 22.05 -7.86 19.19
C THR A 79 20.66 -7.29 19.55
N PRO A 80 19.59 -7.83 18.98
CA PRO A 80 18.23 -7.38 19.34
C PRO A 80 17.96 -7.52 20.84
N GLU A 81 18.47 -8.56 21.50
CA GLU A 81 18.33 -8.80 22.93
C GLU A 81 19.11 -7.77 23.77
N GLN A 82 20.35 -7.44 23.36
CA GLN A 82 21.15 -6.39 23.98
C GLN A 82 20.47 -5.02 23.83
N THR A 83 19.95 -4.71 22.63
CA THR A 83 19.18 -3.49 22.39
C THR A 83 17.94 -3.44 23.30
N ARG A 84 17.19 -4.55 23.41
CA ARG A 84 16.05 -4.63 24.31
C ARG A 84 16.42 -4.43 25.78
N ALA A 85 17.58 -4.89 26.21
CA ALA A 85 18.07 -4.72 27.59
C ALA A 85 18.39 -3.24 27.90
N LEU A 86 18.83 -2.46 26.90
CA LEU A 86 19.13 -1.04 27.06
C LEU A 86 17.89 -0.14 27.10
N PHE A 87 16.78 -0.56 26.48
CA PHE A 87 15.57 0.26 26.33
C PHE A 87 14.34 -0.43 26.89
N ARG A 88 13.77 0.12 27.99
CA ARG A 88 12.52 -0.40 28.61
C ARG A 88 11.31 -0.35 27.67
N ASN A 89 11.30 0.59 26.73
CA ASN A 89 10.25 0.82 25.73
C ASN A 89 10.55 0.11 24.38
N CYS A 90 11.35 -0.96 24.40
CA CYS A 90 11.72 -1.72 23.22
C CYS A 90 10.85 -2.97 23.04
N ARG A 91 10.45 -3.24 21.80
CA ARG A 91 9.76 -4.47 21.37
C ARG A 91 10.54 -5.12 20.24
N LEU A 92 10.75 -6.44 20.32
CA LEU A 92 11.33 -7.19 19.23
C LEU A 92 10.23 -7.60 18.25
N ILE A 93 10.44 -7.32 16.99
CA ILE A 93 9.52 -7.63 15.89
C ILE A 93 10.22 -8.33 14.74
N GLY A 94 9.42 -8.88 13.84
CA GLY A 94 9.90 -9.49 12.59
C GLY A 94 10.24 -10.98 12.75
N ARG A 95 9.76 -11.79 11.81
CA ARG A 95 10.07 -13.24 11.70
C ARG A 95 11.21 -13.49 10.71
N ARG A 96 11.22 -12.75 9.59
CA ARG A 96 12.25 -12.86 8.54
C ARG A 96 13.54 -12.16 8.97
N PHE A 97 13.39 -10.96 9.54
CA PHE A 97 14.45 -10.11 10.05
C PHE A 97 14.06 -9.62 11.44
N ARG A 98 14.87 -9.94 12.41
CA ARG A 98 14.61 -9.54 13.80
C ARG A 98 15.05 -8.10 14.00
N LEU A 99 14.13 -7.23 14.34
CA LEU A 99 14.35 -5.79 14.56
C LEU A 99 13.92 -5.41 15.97
N ALA A 100 14.56 -4.41 16.53
CA ALA A 100 14.15 -3.82 17.79
C ALA A 100 13.45 -2.48 17.51
N HIS A 101 12.18 -2.36 17.86
CA HIS A 101 11.40 -1.13 17.81
C HIS A 101 11.49 -0.42 19.15
N VAL A 102 12.15 0.72 19.20
CA VAL A 102 12.19 1.59 20.38
C VAL A 102 11.14 2.70 20.23
N VAL A 103 10.16 2.74 21.14
CA VAL A 103 8.94 3.54 21.01
C VAL A 103 9.01 4.81 21.89
N PHE A 104 8.92 5.99 21.29
CA PHE A 104 8.87 7.28 21.97
C PHE A 104 7.53 7.99 21.67
N GLY A 105 6.50 7.70 22.44
CA GLY A 105 5.16 8.21 22.19
C GLY A 105 4.59 7.70 20.87
N ARG A 106 4.51 8.56 19.85
CA ARG A 106 4.08 8.18 18.49
C ARG A 106 5.24 7.82 17.56
N GLU A 107 6.46 8.17 17.93
CA GLU A 107 7.66 7.88 17.16
C GLU A 107 8.14 6.46 17.46
N ILE A 108 8.50 5.72 16.42
CA ILE A 108 9.15 4.41 16.52
C ILE A 108 10.50 4.52 15.81
N VAL A 109 11.58 4.22 16.52
CA VAL A 109 12.92 4.10 15.94
C VAL A 109 13.21 2.64 15.74
N GLU A 110 13.44 2.25 14.48
CA GLU A 110 13.84 0.88 14.14
C GLU A 110 15.34 0.72 14.38
N VAL A 111 15.72 -0.31 15.15
CA VAL A 111 17.13 -0.65 15.41
C VAL A 111 17.40 -2.03 14.84
N ALA A 112 18.30 -2.09 13.87
CA ALA A 112 18.75 -3.30 13.23
C ALA A 112 20.18 -3.66 13.68
N THR A 113 20.43 -4.91 14.02
CA THR A 113 21.78 -5.43 14.16
C THR A 113 22.42 -5.58 12.78
N PHE A 114 23.71 -5.25 12.64
CA PHE A 114 24.45 -5.48 11.38
C PHE A 114 24.31 -6.92 10.93
N ARG A 115 23.99 -7.10 9.67
CA ARG A 115 23.75 -8.42 9.08
C ARG A 115 25.02 -8.95 8.42
N GLY A 116 25.36 -10.17 8.78
CA GLY A 116 26.48 -10.90 8.17
C GLY A 116 26.10 -11.59 6.87
N ILE A 117 27.12 -11.96 6.11
CA ILE A 117 27.03 -12.83 4.94
C ILE A 117 27.26 -14.26 5.48
N GLY A 118 26.17 -14.99 5.76
CA GLY A 118 26.23 -16.39 6.16
C GLY A 118 25.99 -17.33 4.97
N GLU A 119 26.47 -18.57 5.04
CA GLU A 119 26.13 -19.63 4.10
C GLU A 119 24.71 -20.18 4.41
N GLU A 120 24.14 -20.94 3.46
CA GLU A 120 22.90 -21.65 3.70
C GLU A 120 23.10 -22.68 4.82
N GLY A 121 22.29 -22.57 5.90
CA GLY A 121 22.46 -23.41 7.10
C GLY A 121 23.32 -22.79 8.20
N ASP A 122 23.92 -21.61 7.99
CA ASP A 122 24.65 -20.90 9.01
C ASP A 122 23.69 -20.10 9.90
N GLY A 123 23.62 -20.47 11.18
CA GLY A 123 22.76 -19.83 12.16
C GLY A 123 21.25 -19.94 11.84
N ASP A 124 20.54 -18.82 11.87
CA ASP A 124 19.07 -18.72 11.59
C ASP A 124 18.81 -18.20 10.15
N ARG A 125 19.66 -18.60 9.18
CA ARG A 125 19.46 -18.32 7.75
C ARG A 125 18.72 -19.46 7.07
N HIS A 126 17.62 -19.14 6.41
CA HIS A 126 16.80 -20.10 5.66
C HIS A 126 16.52 -19.56 4.25
N VAL A 127 17.02 -20.27 3.25
CA VAL A 127 16.84 -19.96 1.83
C VAL A 127 16.05 -21.10 1.19
N VAL A 128 15.06 -20.80 0.37
CA VAL A 128 14.31 -21.79 -0.43
C VAL A 128 14.25 -21.28 -1.86
N ASP A 129 14.67 -22.10 -2.81
CA ASP A 129 14.71 -21.78 -4.24
C ASP A 129 15.41 -20.43 -4.52
N GLY A 130 16.56 -20.19 -3.87
CA GLY A 130 17.33 -18.95 -3.97
C GLY A 130 16.71 -17.73 -3.25
N ARG A 131 15.60 -17.91 -2.51
CA ARG A 131 14.91 -16.83 -1.80
C ARG A 131 15.15 -16.89 -0.30
N ILE A 132 15.46 -15.74 0.28
CA ILE A 132 15.73 -15.60 1.71
C ILE A 132 14.40 -15.58 2.46
N LEU A 133 14.09 -16.62 3.24
CA LEU A 133 12.91 -16.70 4.11
C LEU A 133 13.21 -16.24 5.54
N ARG A 134 14.42 -16.53 6.05
CA ARG A 134 14.95 -16.04 7.32
C ARG A 134 16.40 -15.64 7.14
N ASP A 135 16.82 -14.61 7.88
CA ASP A 135 18.17 -14.06 7.77
C ASP A 135 18.53 -13.27 9.01
N ASN A 136 18.84 -13.98 10.09
CA ASN A 136 19.27 -13.41 11.36
C ASN A 136 20.75 -13.76 11.63
N VAL A 137 21.57 -13.81 10.58
CA VAL A 137 23.01 -13.89 10.70
C VAL A 137 23.56 -12.49 10.91
N TYR A 138 24.34 -12.31 11.97
CA TYR A 138 24.91 -11.01 12.33
C TYR A 138 26.39 -10.95 11.91
N GLY A 139 26.85 -9.75 11.53
CA GLY A 139 28.20 -9.53 11.02
C GLY A 139 28.74 -8.14 11.28
N GLY A 140 29.70 -7.71 10.48
CA GLY A 140 30.27 -6.38 10.48
C GLY A 140 29.44 -5.36 9.70
N ILE A 141 29.78 -4.07 9.86
CA ILE A 141 29.14 -2.98 9.11
C ILE A 141 29.40 -3.10 7.60
N GLU A 142 30.56 -3.63 7.21
CA GLU A 142 30.95 -3.87 5.82
C GLU A 142 30.02 -4.89 5.16
N GLU A 143 29.73 -5.96 5.87
CA GLU A 143 28.82 -7.01 5.42
C GLU A 143 27.38 -6.48 5.33
N ASP A 144 26.93 -5.68 6.33
CA ASP A 144 25.61 -5.05 6.31
C ASP A 144 25.46 -4.10 5.12
N ALA A 145 26.51 -3.35 4.77
CA ALA A 145 26.50 -2.43 3.63
C ALA A 145 26.29 -3.13 2.29
N ILE A 146 26.99 -4.24 2.05
CA ILE A 146 26.90 -5.01 0.79
C ILE A 146 25.52 -5.66 0.64
N ARG A 147 24.86 -6.00 1.74
CA ARG A 147 23.56 -6.68 1.72
C ARG A 147 22.37 -5.76 1.50
N ARG A 148 22.55 -4.44 1.59
CA ARG A 148 21.50 -3.48 1.31
C ARG A 148 21.08 -3.53 -0.16
N ASP A 149 19.97 -2.85 -0.46
CA ASP A 149 19.42 -2.84 -1.81
C ASP A 149 20.19 -1.87 -2.74
N PHE A 150 20.12 -0.59 -2.47
CA PHE A 150 20.68 0.47 -3.30
C PHE A 150 21.82 1.19 -2.60
N THR A 151 22.81 1.60 -3.36
CA THR A 151 24.02 2.28 -2.86
C THR A 151 23.67 3.52 -2.04
N ILE A 152 22.71 4.33 -2.52
CA ILE A 152 22.24 5.54 -1.84
C ILE A 152 21.55 5.28 -0.49
N ASN A 153 21.17 4.04 -0.20
CA ASN A 153 20.59 3.61 1.06
C ASN A 153 21.60 2.88 1.97
N ALA A 154 22.86 2.73 1.51
CA ALA A 154 23.93 2.10 2.25
C ALA A 154 24.96 3.11 2.78
N LEU A 155 24.45 4.26 3.22
CA LEU A 155 25.19 5.34 3.84
C LEU A 155 24.94 5.32 5.36
N TYR A 156 26.02 5.47 6.14
CA TYR A 156 26.02 5.33 7.59
C TYR A 156 26.52 6.62 8.23
N TYR A 157 25.65 7.34 8.95
CA TYR A 157 26.05 8.51 9.72
C TYR A 157 26.46 8.07 11.13
N ASP A 158 27.74 8.27 11.47
CA ASP A 158 28.31 7.89 12.75
C ASP A 158 28.02 8.95 13.81
N ILE A 159 27.49 8.51 14.94
CA ILE A 159 27.22 9.40 16.07
C ILE A 159 28.50 9.74 16.87
N ALA A 160 29.57 8.95 16.74
CA ALA A 160 30.80 9.11 17.48
C ALA A 160 31.62 10.32 16.98
N ASP A 161 31.77 10.44 15.66
CA ASP A 161 32.62 11.48 15.02
C ASP A 161 31.82 12.37 14.05
N PHE A 162 30.52 12.07 13.89
CA PHE A 162 29.62 12.79 13.00
C PHE A 162 29.99 12.70 11.51
N SER A 163 30.77 11.73 11.12
CA SER A 163 31.11 11.45 9.72
C SER A 163 30.01 10.62 9.03
N VAL A 164 30.04 10.62 7.68
CA VAL A 164 29.27 9.66 6.88
C VAL A 164 30.24 8.63 6.30
N ARG A 165 29.93 7.34 6.49
CA ARG A 165 30.71 6.23 5.94
C ARG A 165 30.00 5.67 4.72
N ASP A 166 30.70 5.55 3.61
CA ASP A 166 30.23 5.03 2.33
C ASP A 166 31.13 3.89 1.89
N TYR A 167 30.58 2.66 1.90
CA TYR A 167 31.28 1.44 1.53
C TYR A 167 31.12 1.03 0.06
N VAL A 168 30.10 1.58 -0.63
CA VAL A 168 29.64 1.06 -1.93
C VAL A 168 29.46 2.14 -3.00
N GLY A 169 29.89 3.37 -2.73
CA GLY A 169 29.86 4.50 -3.68
C GLY A 169 28.53 5.26 -3.71
N GLY A 170 27.73 5.16 -2.65
CA GLY A 170 26.41 5.80 -2.57
C GLY A 170 26.46 7.31 -2.61
N ILE A 171 27.53 7.97 -2.16
CA ILE A 171 27.69 9.44 -2.26
C ILE A 171 27.83 9.89 -3.72
N VAL A 172 28.58 9.14 -4.52
CA VAL A 172 28.75 9.44 -5.96
C VAL A 172 27.40 9.29 -6.67
N ASP A 173 26.71 8.18 -6.44
CA ASP A 173 25.40 7.92 -7.03
C ASP A 173 24.36 8.98 -6.60
N LEU A 174 24.42 9.45 -5.36
CA LEU A 174 23.57 10.52 -4.86
C LEU A 174 23.81 11.83 -5.62
N GLN A 175 25.08 12.18 -5.86
CA GLN A 175 25.47 13.38 -6.61
C GLN A 175 25.06 13.29 -8.09
N GLN A 176 25.17 12.09 -8.68
CA GLN A 176 24.80 11.80 -10.06
C GLN A 176 23.30 11.59 -10.25
N ARG A 177 22.52 11.60 -9.18
CA ARG A 177 21.08 11.28 -9.18
C ARG A 177 20.81 9.91 -9.82
N SER A 178 21.65 8.91 -9.53
CA SER A 178 21.59 7.57 -10.06
C SER A 178 21.14 6.59 -8.98
N LEU A 179 20.26 5.66 -9.35
CA LEU A 179 19.77 4.57 -8.49
C LEU A 179 20.46 3.28 -8.92
N ARG A 180 21.56 2.93 -8.27
CA ARG A 180 22.36 1.74 -8.55
C ARG A 180 22.12 0.68 -7.48
N LEU A 181 21.86 -0.56 -7.92
CA LEU A 181 21.73 -1.73 -7.05
C LEU A 181 23.12 -2.20 -6.58
N ILE A 182 23.22 -2.66 -5.34
CA ILE A 182 24.47 -3.18 -4.79
C ILE A 182 24.61 -4.65 -5.20
N GLY A 183 25.75 -5.00 -5.84
CA GLY A 183 26.03 -6.33 -6.38
C GLY A 183 25.44 -6.54 -7.77
N ASP A 184 25.40 -7.78 -8.23
CA ASP A 184 24.83 -8.13 -9.54
C ASP A 184 23.31 -7.96 -9.58
N PRO A 185 22.76 -7.09 -10.45
CA PRO A 185 21.33 -6.77 -10.44
C PRO A 185 20.42 -7.97 -10.74
N GLU A 186 20.82 -8.88 -11.63
CA GLU A 186 20.02 -10.05 -11.95
C GLU A 186 19.90 -10.98 -10.74
N GLN A 187 21.03 -11.30 -10.10
CA GLN A 187 21.05 -12.10 -8.89
C GLN A 187 20.23 -11.44 -7.78
N ARG A 188 20.41 -10.14 -7.56
CA ARG A 188 19.71 -9.40 -6.50
C ARG A 188 18.18 -9.33 -6.69
N TYR A 189 17.71 -9.26 -7.92
CA TYR A 189 16.27 -9.33 -8.22
C TYR A 189 15.72 -10.74 -8.07
N ARG A 190 16.48 -11.79 -8.37
CA ARG A 190 16.09 -13.19 -8.11
C ARG A 190 16.02 -13.49 -6.61
N GLU A 191 16.96 -12.99 -5.81
CA GLU A 191 16.92 -13.10 -4.35
C GLU A 191 15.68 -12.45 -3.73
N ASP A 192 15.29 -11.28 -4.24
CA ASP A 192 14.14 -10.51 -3.76
C ASP A 192 13.52 -9.69 -4.88
N PRO A 193 12.50 -10.22 -5.59
CA PRO A 193 11.86 -9.55 -6.72
C PRO A 193 11.22 -8.20 -6.35
N VAL A 194 10.87 -7.98 -5.07
CA VAL A 194 10.32 -6.69 -4.59
C VAL A 194 11.30 -5.54 -4.78
N ARG A 195 12.60 -5.81 -4.92
CA ARG A 195 13.60 -4.77 -5.24
C ARG A 195 13.31 -4.05 -6.55
N MET A 196 12.68 -4.71 -7.55
CA MET A 196 12.22 -4.06 -8.79
C MET A 196 11.13 -2.99 -8.50
N LEU A 197 10.16 -3.30 -7.64
CA LEU A 197 9.15 -2.33 -7.20
C LEU A 197 9.77 -1.18 -6.39
N ARG A 198 10.77 -1.50 -5.57
CA ARG A 198 11.52 -0.51 -4.79
C ARG A 198 12.35 0.41 -5.69
N ALA A 199 12.94 -0.11 -6.79
CA ALA A 199 13.63 0.68 -7.80
C ALA A 199 12.67 1.69 -8.43
N ALA A 200 11.52 1.25 -8.93
CA ALA A 200 10.48 2.12 -9.49
C ALA A 200 10.03 3.20 -8.49
N ARG A 201 9.78 2.81 -7.24
CA ARG A 201 9.35 3.72 -6.17
C ARG A 201 10.41 4.77 -5.81
N LEU A 202 11.66 4.36 -5.65
CA LEU A 202 12.75 5.28 -5.29
C LEU A 202 13.09 6.21 -6.45
N SER A 203 13.08 5.70 -7.70
CA SER A 203 13.23 6.52 -8.90
C SER A 203 12.15 7.61 -8.96
N ALA A 204 10.88 7.25 -8.71
CA ALA A 204 9.77 8.19 -8.68
C ALA A 204 9.89 9.20 -7.52
N LYS A 205 10.20 8.73 -6.29
CA LYS A 205 10.29 9.59 -5.10
C LYS A 205 11.42 10.60 -5.19
N LEU A 206 12.58 10.20 -5.73
CA LEU A 206 13.80 11.00 -5.72
C LEU A 206 14.03 11.74 -7.03
N ASP A 207 13.25 11.40 -8.05
CA ASP A 207 13.50 11.83 -9.44
C ASP A 207 14.93 11.46 -9.88
N PHE A 208 15.31 10.19 -9.62
CA PHE A 208 16.59 9.61 -9.97
C PHE A 208 16.42 8.63 -11.12
N ALA A 209 17.38 8.60 -12.04
CA ALA A 209 17.45 7.56 -13.07
C ALA A 209 17.87 6.23 -12.44
N ILE A 210 17.25 5.13 -12.84
CA ILE A 210 17.75 3.80 -12.53
C ILE A 210 18.98 3.58 -13.41
N SER A 211 20.10 3.08 -12.86
CA SER A 211 21.28 2.80 -13.67
C SER A 211 20.95 1.75 -14.74
N GLU A 212 21.59 1.82 -15.89
CA GLU A 212 21.33 0.93 -17.02
C GLU A 212 21.44 -0.54 -16.63
N GLU A 213 22.48 -0.90 -15.86
CA GLU A 213 22.69 -2.26 -15.40
C GLU A 213 21.57 -2.75 -14.45
N ALA A 214 21.00 -1.83 -13.64
CA ALA A 214 19.90 -2.15 -12.74
C ALA A 214 18.54 -2.17 -13.45
N GLU A 215 18.36 -1.39 -14.52
CA GLU A 215 17.10 -1.35 -15.28
C GLU A 215 16.97 -2.51 -16.26
N ALA A 216 18.05 -2.86 -16.97
CA ALA A 216 18.04 -3.83 -18.05
C ALA A 216 17.36 -5.18 -17.71
N PRO A 217 17.60 -5.82 -16.55
CA PRO A 217 17.00 -7.12 -16.24
C PRO A 217 15.54 -7.01 -15.73
N ILE A 218 15.02 -5.80 -15.42
CA ILE A 218 13.71 -5.66 -14.76
C ILE A 218 12.59 -6.31 -15.56
N ARG A 219 12.46 -6.01 -16.87
CA ARG A 219 11.37 -6.54 -17.69
C ARG A 219 11.40 -8.06 -17.78
N ALA A 220 12.59 -8.64 -17.96
CA ALA A 220 12.76 -10.09 -18.05
C ALA A 220 12.43 -10.79 -16.72
N LEU A 221 12.72 -10.16 -15.59
CA LEU A 221 12.54 -10.72 -14.26
C LEU A 221 11.22 -10.30 -13.58
N ALA A 222 10.47 -9.37 -14.17
CA ALA A 222 9.17 -8.93 -13.64
C ALA A 222 8.21 -10.08 -13.28
N PRO A 223 8.11 -11.18 -14.07
CA PRO A 223 7.24 -12.32 -13.72
C PRO A 223 7.54 -12.95 -12.36
N LEU A 224 8.76 -12.83 -11.82
CA LEU A 224 9.11 -13.34 -10.49
C LEU A 224 8.32 -12.68 -9.35
N LEU A 225 7.68 -11.53 -9.60
CA LEU A 225 6.76 -10.91 -8.64
C LEU A 225 5.53 -11.78 -8.36
N ALA A 226 5.16 -12.70 -9.26
CA ALA A 226 4.05 -13.63 -9.03
C ALA A 226 4.30 -14.57 -7.85
N ASP A 227 5.55 -14.81 -7.52
CA ASP A 227 5.96 -15.70 -6.44
C ASP A 227 6.13 -14.99 -5.09
N VAL A 228 5.96 -13.66 -5.06
CA VAL A 228 6.00 -12.89 -3.82
C VAL A 228 4.67 -12.99 -3.09
N ALA A 229 4.70 -13.17 -1.77
CA ALA A 229 3.47 -13.23 -0.97
C ALA A 229 2.57 -12.00 -1.24
N PRO A 230 1.28 -12.19 -1.57
CA PRO A 230 0.36 -11.10 -1.92
C PRO A 230 0.21 -10.02 -0.84
N ALA A 231 0.36 -10.38 0.44
CA ALA A 231 0.36 -9.43 1.55
C ALA A 231 1.57 -8.48 1.49
N ARG A 232 2.74 -8.99 1.14
CA ARG A 232 3.95 -8.16 0.98
C ARG A 232 3.84 -7.23 -0.23
N LEU A 233 3.24 -7.70 -1.32
CA LEU A 233 2.96 -6.84 -2.48
C LEU A 233 1.95 -5.74 -2.15
N PHE A 234 0.97 -6.03 -1.30
CA PHE A 234 0.05 -5.01 -0.80
C PHE A 234 0.78 -3.92 -0.01
N ASP A 235 1.64 -4.30 0.94
CA ASP A 235 2.40 -3.34 1.74
C ASP A 235 3.32 -2.47 0.86
N GLU A 236 3.97 -3.05 -0.14
CA GLU A 236 4.80 -2.27 -1.07
C GLU A 236 3.96 -1.38 -2.00
N SER A 237 2.76 -1.83 -2.40
CA SER A 237 1.81 -1.00 -3.17
C SER A 237 1.35 0.24 -2.40
N LEU A 238 1.15 0.13 -1.08
CA LEU A 238 0.86 1.30 -0.25
C LEU A 238 2.01 2.31 -0.27
N LYS A 239 3.26 1.83 -0.20
CA LYS A 239 4.45 2.69 -0.27
C LYS A 239 4.63 3.32 -1.65
N LEU A 240 4.32 2.59 -2.73
CA LEU A 240 4.35 3.09 -4.10
C LEU A 240 3.35 4.22 -4.31
N PHE A 241 2.11 4.02 -3.86
CA PHE A 241 0.99 4.86 -4.26
C PHE A 241 0.58 5.92 -3.23
N LEU A 242 0.99 5.79 -1.96
CA LEU A 242 0.59 6.70 -0.88
C LEU A 242 1.78 7.41 -0.22
N SER A 243 2.86 7.61 -0.96
CA SER A 243 4.06 8.30 -0.47
C SER A 243 4.16 9.78 -0.90
N GLY A 244 3.15 10.27 -1.63
CA GLY A 244 3.15 11.63 -2.21
C GLY A 244 3.87 11.73 -3.56
N HIS A 245 4.17 10.59 -4.18
CA HIS A 245 4.77 10.45 -5.53
C HIS A 245 4.10 9.29 -6.28
N GLY A 246 2.82 9.07 -6.03
CA GLY A 246 2.06 7.93 -6.53
C GLY A 246 1.88 7.96 -8.05
N LEU A 247 1.63 9.14 -8.63
CA LEU A 247 1.47 9.28 -10.07
C LEU A 247 2.76 8.90 -10.81
N GLU A 248 3.91 9.40 -10.35
CA GLU A 248 5.18 9.06 -10.99
C GLU A 248 5.55 7.59 -10.75
N SER A 249 5.22 7.04 -9.56
CA SER A 249 5.36 5.61 -9.30
C SER A 249 4.54 4.77 -10.27
N LEU A 250 3.29 5.16 -10.55
CA LEU A 250 2.44 4.48 -11.53
C LEU A 250 3.04 4.51 -12.95
N ARG A 251 3.57 5.67 -13.37
CA ARG A 251 4.24 5.83 -14.67
C ARG A 251 5.49 4.93 -14.76
N ARG A 252 6.33 4.91 -13.72
CA ARG A 252 7.52 4.03 -13.68
C ARG A 252 7.16 2.56 -13.71
N LEU A 253 6.14 2.15 -12.94
CA LEU A 253 5.65 0.76 -12.97
C LEU A 253 5.16 0.36 -14.36
N HIS A 254 4.45 1.25 -15.06
CA HIS A 254 3.97 1.00 -16.41
C HIS A 254 5.12 0.92 -17.42
N SER A 255 6.06 1.86 -17.38
CA SER A 255 7.22 1.89 -18.31
C SER A 255 8.18 0.71 -18.15
N LEU A 256 8.21 0.10 -16.96
CA LEU A 256 9.06 -1.05 -16.63
C LEU A 256 8.32 -2.41 -16.68
N ASP A 257 7.08 -2.44 -17.20
CA ASP A 257 6.21 -3.63 -17.27
C ASP A 257 5.91 -4.29 -15.90
N LEU A 258 6.11 -3.55 -14.82
CA LEU A 258 5.85 -4.01 -13.45
C LEU A 258 4.38 -3.89 -13.06
N LEU A 259 3.63 -2.94 -13.66
CA LEU A 259 2.21 -2.72 -13.34
C LEU A 259 1.38 -3.97 -13.63
N GLY A 260 1.66 -4.66 -14.74
CA GLY A 260 0.98 -5.90 -15.12
C GLY A 260 1.15 -7.04 -14.12
N GLN A 261 2.22 -7.03 -13.34
CA GLN A 261 2.48 -8.05 -12.32
C GLN A 261 1.69 -7.83 -11.03
N ILE A 262 1.41 -6.58 -10.68
CA ILE A 262 0.70 -6.23 -9.44
C ILE A 262 -0.77 -5.88 -9.66
N CYS A 263 -1.11 -5.24 -10.78
CA CYS A 263 -2.47 -4.84 -11.17
C CYS A 263 -2.75 -5.21 -12.63
N PRO A 264 -2.86 -6.50 -12.98
CA PRO A 264 -2.94 -6.95 -14.38
C PRO A 264 -4.19 -6.45 -15.11
N ALA A 265 -5.32 -6.30 -14.41
CA ALA A 265 -6.54 -5.77 -15.00
C ALA A 265 -6.39 -4.28 -15.36
N THR A 266 -5.74 -3.50 -14.50
CA THR A 266 -5.43 -2.08 -14.74
C THR A 266 -4.47 -1.91 -15.92
N ALA A 267 -3.40 -2.71 -15.97
CA ALA A 267 -2.44 -2.64 -17.07
C ALA A 267 -3.12 -2.90 -18.42
N ARG A 268 -3.92 -3.97 -18.52
CA ARG A 268 -4.71 -4.26 -19.74
C ARG A 268 -5.68 -3.14 -20.11
N ALA A 269 -6.33 -2.51 -19.12
CA ALA A 269 -7.25 -1.42 -19.36
C ALA A 269 -6.54 -0.16 -19.91
N LEU A 270 -5.29 0.07 -19.52
CA LEU A 270 -4.45 1.16 -20.05
C LEU A 270 -3.97 0.91 -21.50
N GLU A 271 -4.11 -0.30 -22.02
CA GLU A 271 -3.85 -0.67 -23.42
C GLU A 271 -5.14 -0.79 -24.23
N GLY A 272 -6.29 -0.77 -23.55
CA GLY A 272 -7.62 -0.97 -24.12
C GLY A 272 -8.19 0.25 -24.87
N PRO A 273 -9.44 0.13 -25.37
CA PRO A 273 -10.09 1.19 -26.16
C PRO A 273 -10.32 2.49 -25.38
N ASN A 274 -10.45 2.41 -24.06
CA ASN A 274 -10.68 3.55 -23.17
C ASN A 274 -9.41 4.07 -22.49
N ARG A 275 -8.21 3.66 -22.95
CA ARG A 275 -6.92 3.94 -22.33
C ARG A 275 -6.68 5.42 -21.99
N GLU A 276 -7.04 6.33 -22.90
CA GLU A 276 -6.81 7.76 -22.71
C GLU A 276 -7.68 8.32 -21.58
N ARG A 277 -8.99 8.03 -21.62
CA ARG A 277 -9.93 8.44 -20.57
C ARG A 277 -9.53 7.85 -19.21
N PHE A 278 -9.24 6.55 -19.19
CA PHE A 278 -8.83 5.87 -17.96
C PHE A 278 -7.48 6.38 -17.44
N GLY A 279 -6.52 6.63 -18.32
CA GLY A 279 -5.23 7.22 -17.95
C GLY A 279 -5.37 8.61 -17.31
N ARG A 280 -6.28 9.47 -17.85
CA ARG A 280 -6.55 10.79 -17.24
C ARG A 280 -7.28 10.66 -15.89
N LEU A 281 -8.26 9.76 -15.77
CA LEU A 281 -8.93 9.49 -14.49
C LEU A 281 -7.92 9.05 -13.42
N LEU A 282 -7.00 8.14 -13.76
CA LEU A 282 -5.91 7.75 -12.85
C LEU A 282 -5.01 8.95 -12.54
N GLY A 283 -4.66 9.76 -13.55
CA GLY A 283 -3.88 10.98 -13.37
C GLY A 283 -4.48 11.91 -12.32
N HIS A 284 -5.77 12.24 -12.44
CA HIS A 284 -6.50 13.08 -11.48
C HIS A 284 -6.54 12.45 -10.07
N SER A 285 -6.82 11.15 -10.00
CA SER A 285 -6.88 10.44 -8.72
C SER A 285 -5.54 10.43 -7.99
N PHE A 286 -4.46 10.15 -8.72
CA PHE A 286 -3.11 10.09 -8.14
C PHE A 286 -2.58 11.48 -7.78
N LEU A 287 -2.78 12.49 -8.63
CA LEU A 287 -2.40 13.88 -8.31
C LEU A 287 -3.08 14.37 -7.04
N SER A 288 -4.41 14.20 -6.95
CA SER A 288 -5.16 14.56 -5.73
C SER A 288 -4.68 13.80 -4.50
N THR A 289 -4.33 12.52 -4.66
CA THR A 289 -3.77 11.71 -3.57
C THR A 289 -2.39 12.22 -3.14
N ASP A 290 -1.50 12.51 -4.09
CA ASP A 290 -0.15 13.01 -3.83
C ASP A 290 -0.20 14.37 -3.12
N GLU A 291 -1.06 15.29 -3.59
CA GLU A 291 -1.29 16.58 -2.95
C GLU A 291 -1.78 16.45 -1.49
N ARG A 292 -2.70 15.52 -1.24
CA ARG A 292 -3.18 15.26 0.13
C ARG A 292 -2.09 14.73 1.03
N VAL A 293 -1.31 13.75 0.55
CA VAL A 293 -0.19 13.15 1.32
C VAL A 293 0.90 14.17 1.60
N GLN A 294 1.26 15.02 0.62
CA GLN A 294 2.26 16.07 0.78
C GLN A 294 1.82 17.16 1.78
N ASN A 295 0.51 17.40 1.90
CA ASN A 295 -0.09 18.32 2.87
C ASN A 295 -0.55 17.64 4.17
N ASP A 296 -0.05 16.45 4.48
CA ASP A 296 -0.38 15.64 5.67
C ASP A 296 -1.91 15.42 5.87
N ARG A 297 -2.69 15.43 4.77
CA ARG A 297 -4.12 15.13 4.79
C ARG A 297 -4.35 13.62 4.69
N PRO A 298 -5.34 13.08 5.40
CA PRO A 298 -5.61 11.65 5.38
C PRO A 298 -6.07 11.17 4.00
N VAL A 299 -5.54 10.03 3.57
CA VAL A 299 -5.97 9.30 2.39
C VAL A 299 -6.34 7.87 2.77
N THR A 300 -7.28 7.28 2.06
CA THR A 300 -7.65 5.88 2.27
C THR A 300 -7.19 5.04 1.08
N PRO A 301 -6.52 3.90 1.31
CA PRO A 301 -6.16 2.99 0.23
C PRO A 301 -7.37 2.58 -0.62
N ALA A 302 -8.54 2.40 -0.01
CA ALA A 302 -9.74 1.97 -0.70
C ALA A 302 -10.14 2.91 -1.86
N PHE A 303 -10.05 4.23 -1.68
CA PHE A 303 -10.42 5.19 -2.73
C PHE A 303 -9.48 5.08 -3.94
N LEU A 304 -8.17 5.03 -3.69
CA LEU A 304 -7.17 4.93 -4.75
C LEU A 304 -7.25 3.60 -5.50
N PHE A 305 -7.40 2.47 -4.76
CA PHE A 305 -7.63 1.17 -5.40
C PHE A 305 -8.97 1.11 -6.14
N SER A 306 -10.00 1.86 -5.69
CA SER A 306 -11.24 2.01 -6.46
C SER A 306 -11.00 2.68 -7.80
N ALA A 307 -10.15 3.71 -7.86
CA ALA A 307 -9.78 4.34 -9.12
C ALA A 307 -8.95 3.40 -10.02
N LEU A 308 -7.94 2.70 -9.44
CA LEU A 308 -7.10 1.75 -10.18
C LEU A 308 -7.89 0.63 -10.86
N LEU A 309 -8.95 0.14 -10.23
CA LEU A 309 -9.74 -0.98 -10.73
C LEU A 309 -11.08 -0.55 -11.35
N TRP A 310 -11.34 0.75 -11.50
CA TRP A 310 -12.62 1.25 -12.02
C TRP A 310 -12.92 0.78 -13.44
N GLU A 311 -12.01 1.03 -14.36
CA GLU A 311 -12.20 0.66 -15.76
C GLU A 311 -12.33 -0.86 -15.97
N PRO A 312 -11.51 -1.71 -15.31
CA PRO A 312 -11.75 -3.15 -15.26
C PRO A 312 -13.15 -3.55 -14.81
N VAL A 313 -13.65 -2.96 -13.71
CA VAL A 313 -15.00 -3.26 -13.18
C VAL A 313 -16.08 -2.80 -14.15
N ARG A 314 -15.96 -1.57 -14.69
CA ARG A 314 -16.92 -0.99 -15.65
C ARG A 314 -17.00 -1.83 -16.93
N SER A 315 -15.85 -2.16 -17.51
CA SER A 315 -15.80 -2.96 -18.75
C SER A 315 -16.35 -4.37 -18.56
N GLU A 316 -16.10 -5.00 -17.40
CA GLU A 316 -16.68 -6.31 -17.08
C GLU A 316 -18.20 -6.22 -16.86
N ALA A 317 -18.68 -5.16 -16.20
CA ALA A 317 -20.13 -4.93 -16.04
C ALA A 317 -20.82 -4.71 -17.38
N GLU A 318 -20.24 -3.91 -18.28
CA GLU A 318 -20.75 -3.68 -19.64
C GLU A 318 -20.78 -4.97 -20.47
N ARG A 319 -19.74 -5.80 -20.36
CA ARG A 319 -19.70 -7.11 -21.02
C ARG A 319 -20.85 -8.02 -20.52
N LEU A 320 -21.10 -8.06 -19.21
CA LEU A 320 -22.18 -8.86 -18.63
C LEU A 320 -23.58 -8.33 -19.05
N LEU A 321 -23.75 -7.01 -19.12
CA LEU A 321 -24.96 -6.40 -19.64
C LEU A 321 -25.21 -6.81 -21.10
N GLY A 322 -24.18 -6.84 -21.94
CA GLY A 322 -24.25 -7.34 -23.31
C GLY A 322 -24.61 -8.83 -23.41
N GLU A 323 -24.31 -9.62 -22.37
CA GLU A 323 -24.69 -11.03 -22.25
C GLU A 323 -26.12 -11.22 -21.68
N GLY A 324 -26.84 -10.13 -21.37
CA GLY A 324 -28.23 -10.17 -20.91
C GLY A 324 -28.42 -10.26 -19.40
N TYR A 325 -27.39 -10.02 -18.61
CA TYR A 325 -27.54 -9.91 -17.16
C TYR A 325 -28.38 -8.69 -16.78
N GLU A 326 -29.19 -8.80 -15.72
CA GLU A 326 -29.85 -7.65 -15.12
C GLU A 326 -28.81 -6.66 -14.57
N HIS A 327 -29.08 -5.36 -14.69
CA HIS A 327 -28.13 -4.28 -14.38
C HIS A 327 -27.47 -4.42 -12.99
N ALA A 328 -28.29 -4.63 -11.92
CA ALA A 328 -27.75 -4.75 -10.56
C ALA A 328 -26.87 -6.00 -10.40
N ASN A 329 -27.25 -7.10 -11.06
CA ASN A 329 -26.51 -8.34 -11.01
C ASN A 329 -25.21 -8.26 -11.81
N ALA A 330 -25.21 -7.63 -12.99
CA ALA A 330 -24.02 -7.41 -13.81
C ALA A 330 -22.92 -6.68 -13.02
N TRP A 331 -23.28 -5.59 -12.34
CA TRP A 331 -22.33 -4.82 -11.50
C TRP A 331 -21.83 -5.64 -10.32
N SER A 332 -22.70 -6.35 -9.61
CA SER A 332 -22.28 -7.17 -8.46
C SER A 332 -21.31 -8.27 -8.88
N VAL A 333 -21.59 -8.97 -9.97
CA VAL A 333 -20.73 -10.04 -10.49
C VAL A 333 -19.40 -9.48 -11.02
N ALA A 334 -19.42 -8.32 -11.71
CA ALA A 334 -18.20 -7.66 -12.18
C ALA A 334 -17.27 -7.29 -11.03
N VAL A 335 -17.82 -6.68 -9.99
CA VAL A 335 -17.07 -6.31 -8.77
C VAL A 335 -16.44 -7.54 -8.12
N GLU A 336 -17.22 -8.60 -7.90
CA GLU A 336 -16.73 -9.84 -7.30
C GLU A 336 -15.58 -10.46 -8.12
N ARG A 337 -15.74 -10.56 -9.45
CA ARG A 337 -14.73 -11.12 -10.34
C ARG A 337 -13.44 -10.34 -10.31
N ILE A 338 -13.51 -9.02 -10.43
CA ILE A 338 -12.31 -8.16 -10.46
C ILE A 338 -11.60 -8.15 -9.10
N LEU A 339 -12.33 -8.10 -7.99
CA LEU A 339 -11.73 -8.20 -6.65
C LEU A 339 -11.08 -9.57 -6.43
N HIS A 340 -11.71 -10.65 -6.87
CA HIS A 340 -11.14 -12.00 -6.78
C HIS A 340 -9.84 -12.12 -7.59
N GLN A 341 -9.84 -11.66 -8.84
CA GLN A 341 -8.65 -11.65 -9.70
C GLN A 341 -7.53 -10.82 -9.07
N GLN A 342 -7.84 -9.64 -8.54
CA GLN A 342 -6.84 -8.77 -7.92
C GLN A 342 -6.26 -9.39 -6.64
N ALA A 343 -7.07 -10.08 -5.85
CA ALA A 343 -6.66 -10.72 -4.60
C ALA A 343 -5.58 -11.81 -4.81
N THR A 344 -5.52 -12.44 -5.99
CA THR A 344 -4.45 -13.40 -6.33
C THR A 344 -3.08 -12.75 -6.46
N ARG A 345 -3.02 -11.44 -6.71
CA ARG A 345 -1.79 -10.66 -6.88
C ARG A 345 -1.46 -9.83 -5.64
N ILE A 346 -2.42 -9.08 -5.15
CA ILE A 346 -2.27 -8.20 -3.98
C ILE A 346 -3.38 -8.55 -2.99
N ALA A 347 -3.01 -8.95 -1.77
CA ALA A 347 -3.96 -9.27 -0.71
C ALA A 347 -4.56 -8.00 -0.12
N ILE A 348 -5.52 -7.38 -0.82
CA ILE A 348 -6.24 -6.21 -0.32
C ILE A 348 -7.04 -6.61 0.93
N PRO A 349 -6.80 -6.01 2.10
CA PRO A 349 -7.55 -6.34 3.31
C PRO A 349 -9.06 -6.16 3.12
N LYS A 350 -9.86 -7.07 3.67
CA LYS A 350 -11.33 -7.12 3.53
C LYS A 350 -12.00 -5.75 3.81
N ARG A 351 -11.52 -5.02 4.82
CA ARG A 351 -12.04 -3.69 5.15
C ARG A 351 -11.93 -2.67 4.00
N PHE A 352 -10.88 -2.77 3.16
CA PHE A 352 -10.72 -1.91 1.99
C PHE A 352 -11.50 -2.44 0.80
N ALA A 353 -11.49 -3.75 0.56
CA ALA A 353 -12.26 -4.38 -0.50
C ALA A 353 -13.78 -4.09 -0.38
N MET A 354 -14.34 -4.21 0.82
CA MET A 354 -15.74 -3.83 1.09
C MET A 354 -16.02 -2.35 0.81
N ALA A 355 -15.10 -1.46 1.17
CA ALA A 355 -15.29 -0.03 0.89
C ALA A 355 -15.21 0.27 -0.61
N MET A 356 -14.34 -0.42 -1.35
CA MET A 356 -14.26 -0.32 -2.82
C MET A 356 -15.55 -0.82 -3.48
N GLU A 357 -16.04 -1.98 -3.08
CA GLU A 357 -17.30 -2.55 -3.53
C GLU A 357 -18.46 -1.57 -3.32
N GLU A 358 -18.61 -1.01 -2.11
CA GLU A 358 -19.63 0.00 -1.80
C GLU A 358 -19.51 1.24 -2.70
N ILE A 359 -18.29 1.78 -2.93
CA ILE A 359 -18.05 2.93 -3.81
C ILE A 359 -18.55 2.64 -5.22
N TRP A 360 -18.23 1.49 -5.79
CA TRP A 360 -18.61 1.13 -7.15
C TRP A 360 -20.11 0.84 -7.29
N LEU A 361 -20.70 0.05 -6.38
CA LEU A 361 -22.12 -0.30 -6.41
C LEU A 361 -23.04 0.90 -6.12
N LEU A 362 -22.51 1.98 -5.57
CA LEU A 362 -23.26 3.22 -5.40
C LEU A 362 -23.27 4.09 -6.66
N GLN A 363 -22.30 3.92 -7.61
CA GLN A 363 -22.23 4.76 -8.81
C GLN A 363 -23.55 4.78 -9.62
N PRO A 364 -24.15 3.65 -9.99
CA PRO A 364 -25.41 3.64 -10.74
C PRO A 364 -26.59 4.24 -9.95
N ARG A 365 -26.48 4.28 -8.62
CA ARG A 365 -27.58 4.83 -7.77
C ARG A 365 -27.66 6.34 -7.81
N PHE A 366 -26.61 7.05 -8.20
CA PHE A 366 -26.61 8.49 -8.35
C PHE A 366 -27.54 8.97 -9.48
N GLU A 367 -27.86 8.11 -10.44
CA GLU A 367 -28.83 8.42 -11.53
C GLU A 367 -30.28 8.49 -11.03
N LEU A 368 -30.57 7.93 -9.87
CA LEU A 368 -31.91 7.70 -9.39
C LEU A 368 -32.37 8.84 -8.47
N ARG A 369 -33.12 9.82 -9.02
CA ARG A 369 -33.62 11.01 -8.31
C ARG A 369 -34.95 10.79 -7.55
N GLN A 370 -35.36 9.54 -7.27
CA GLN A 370 -36.55 9.25 -6.50
C GLN A 370 -36.34 9.55 -5.00
N ARG A 371 -37.25 10.30 -4.37
CA ARG A 371 -37.14 10.76 -2.97
C ARG A 371 -36.60 9.71 -1.99
N LYS A 372 -37.23 8.52 -1.95
CA LYS A 372 -36.78 7.44 -1.02
C LYS A 372 -35.38 6.96 -1.31
N ARG A 373 -34.95 6.92 -2.57
CA ARG A 373 -33.63 6.47 -2.99
C ARG A 373 -32.58 7.53 -2.69
N VAL A 374 -32.87 8.80 -2.94
CA VAL A 374 -31.99 9.93 -2.61
C VAL A 374 -31.75 10.00 -1.11
N MET A 375 -32.80 9.99 -0.27
CA MET A 375 -32.65 10.04 1.17
C MET A 375 -31.86 8.83 1.72
N ARG A 376 -32.05 7.64 1.16
CA ARG A 376 -31.30 6.44 1.54
C ARG A 376 -29.82 6.54 1.12
N LEU A 377 -29.55 7.11 -0.05
CA LEU A 377 -28.19 7.28 -0.55
C LEU A 377 -27.42 8.31 0.28
N LEU A 378 -28.02 9.47 0.59
CA LEU A 378 -27.44 10.49 1.47
C LEU A 378 -27.13 9.97 2.88
N ALA A 379 -27.98 9.08 3.41
CA ALA A 379 -27.77 8.45 4.72
C ALA A 379 -26.73 7.30 4.69
N HIS A 380 -26.21 6.94 3.52
CA HIS A 380 -25.29 5.80 3.41
C HIS A 380 -23.91 6.16 3.98
N PRO A 381 -23.27 5.32 4.83
CA PRO A 381 -21.96 5.62 5.45
C PRO A 381 -20.84 5.91 4.43
N ARG A 382 -20.94 5.38 3.22
CA ARG A 382 -19.97 5.57 2.13
C ARG A 382 -20.41 6.62 1.11
N PHE A 383 -21.51 7.34 1.36
CA PHE A 383 -22.03 8.35 0.44
C PHE A 383 -20.92 9.34 0.03
N ARG A 384 -20.21 9.91 1.01
CA ARG A 384 -19.17 10.90 0.73
C ARG A 384 -18.08 10.36 -0.20
N ALA A 385 -17.56 9.17 0.07
CA ALA A 385 -16.53 8.55 -0.76
C ALA A 385 -17.04 8.22 -2.17
N ALA A 386 -18.28 7.73 -2.28
CA ALA A 386 -18.90 7.45 -3.58
C ALA A 386 -19.20 8.72 -4.38
N TYR A 387 -19.60 9.80 -3.70
CA TYR A 387 -19.80 11.12 -4.32
C TYR A 387 -18.46 11.71 -4.80
N ASP A 388 -17.41 11.69 -3.96
CA ASP A 388 -16.09 12.15 -4.37
C ASP A 388 -15.57 11.34 -5.58
N PHE A 389 -15.93 10.06 -5.67
CA PHE A 389 -15.62 9.22 -6.82
C PHE A 389 -16.46 9.60 -8.07
N LEU A 390 -17.72 9.97 -7.90
CA LEU A 390 -18.54 10.52 -9.00
C LEU A 390 -17.95 11.84 -9.53
N VAL A 391 -17.51 12.72 -8.63
CA VAL A 391 -16.82 13.97 -9.00
C VAL A 391 -15.52 13.65 -9.76
N LEU A 392 -14.73 12.70 -9.29
CA LEU A 392 -13.52 12.26 -10.02
C LEU A 392 -13.85 11.81 -11.44
N ARG A 393 -14.90 11.01 -11.62
CA ARG A 393 -15.35 10.53 -12.94
C ARG A 393 -15.81 11.67 -13.85
N SER A 394 -16.48 12.68 -13.32
CA SER A 394 -17.04 13.80 -14.11
C SER A 394 -15.97 14.63 -14.82
N HIS A 395 -14.70 14.56 -14.39
CA HIS A 395 -13.60 15.18 -15.14
C HIS A 395 -13.39 14.54 -16.53
N GLU A 396 -13.77 13.28 -16.69
CA GLU A 396 -13.59 12.51 -17.92
C GLU A 396 -14.89 12.08 -18.59
N GLU A 397 -16.03 12.28 -17.91
CA GLU A 397 -17.37 11.94 -18.35
C GLU A 397 -18.24 13.21 -18.20
N PRO A 398 -18.22 14.15 -19.19
CA PRO A 398 -18.93 15.45 -19.07
C PRO A 398 -20.44 15.31 -18.83
N GLU A 399 -21.03 14.19 -19.26
CA GLU A 399 -22.42 13.84 -19.02
C GLU A 399 -22.78 13.70 -17.54
N LEU A 400 -21.78 13.49 -16.67
CA LEU A 400 -21.96 13.42 -15.22
C LEU A 400 -21.97 14.80 -14.54
N CYS A 401 -21.59 15.89 -15.22
CA CYS A 401 -21.47 17.22 -14.61
C CYS A 401 -22.79 17.70 -14.02
N GLU A 402 -23.90 17.55 -14.73
CA GLU A 402 -25.24 17.90 -14.21
C GLU A 402 -25.61 17.08 -12.97
N GLN A 403 -25.25 15.80 -12.98
CA GLN A 403 -25.47 14.88 -11.87
C GLN A 403 -24.66 15.30 -10.65
N VAL A 404 -23.37 15.62 -10.84
CA VAL A 404 -22.49 16.14 -9.78
C VAL A 404 -23.04 17.43 -9.18
N GLN A 405 -23.45 18.40 -10.05
CA GLN A 405 -24.02 19.66 -9.58
C GLN A 405 -25.27 19.41 -8.72
N TRP A 406 -26.19 18.60 -9.22
CA TRP A 406 -27.41 18.28 -8.48
C TRP A 406 -27.12 17.65 -7.11
N TRP A 407 -26.22 16.70 -7.02
CA TRP A 407 -25.85 16.06 -5.75
C TRP A 407 -25.08 17.01 -4.82
N THR A 408 -24.32 17.96 -5.38
CA THR A 408 -23.66 19.02 -4.59
C THR A 408 -24.74 19.91 -3.89
N GLU A 409 -25.72 20.33 -4.63
CA GLU A 409 -26.85 21.12 -4.10
C GLU A 409 -27.67 20.32 -3.07
N ALA A 410 -28.00 19.06 -3.40
CA ALA A 410 -28.79 18.19 -2.54
C ALA A 410 -28.13 17.92 -1.16
N GLN A 411 -26.81 17.88 -1.08
CA GLN A 411 -26.07 17.73 0.19
C GLN A 411 -26.16 18.98 1.08
N GLY A 412 -26.36 20.17 0.48
CA GLY A 412 -26.48 21.44 1.20
C GLY A 412 -27.90 21.73 1.70
N MET A 413 -28.92 21.00 1.20
CA MET A 413 -30.31 21.21 1.58
C MET A 413 -30.67 20.56 2.91
N SER A 414 -31.63 21.16 3.64
CA SER A 414 -32.24 20.47 4.77
C SER A 414 -33.04 19.23 4.29
N ALA A 415 -33.18 18.21 5.15
CA ALA A 415 -33.97 17.03 4.82
C ALA A 415 -35.43 17.37 4.44
N HIS A 416 -35.98 18.47 4.98
CA HIS A 416 -37.30 18.95 4.66
C HIS A 416 -37.35 19.54 3.25
N ASP A 417 -36.47 20.51 2.93
CA ASP A 417 -36.45 21.22 1.63
C ASP A 417 -36.17 20.25 0.49
N LEU A 418 -35.19 19.33 0.70
CA LEU A 418 -34.90 18.28 -0.26
C LEU A 418 -36.09 17.34 -0.47
N SER A 419 -36.81 17.01 0.61
CA SER A 419 -38.01 16.18 0.54
C SER A 419 -39.13 16.84 -0.21
N GLU A 420 -39.29 18.17 -0.08
CA GLU A 420 -40.29 18.97 -0.77
C GLU A 420 -39.94 19.14 -2.25
N SER A 421 -38.67 19.42 -2.57
CA SER A 421 -38.21 19.54 -3.97
C SER A 421 -38.37 18.23 -4.77
N LEU A 422 -38.31 17.07 -4.08
CA LEU A 422 -38.50 15.74 -4.66
C LEU A 422 -39.95 15.22 -4.56
N ALA A 423 -40.89 16.00 -4.00
CA ALA A 423 -42.28 15.64 -3.99
C ALA A 423 -42.86 15.77 -5.41
N VAL A 424 -43.24 14.65 -6.01
CA VAL A 424 -43.99 14.67 -7.27
C VAL A 424 -45.29 15.43 -7.00
N PRO A 425 -45.68 16.44 -7.80
CA PRO A 425 -46.99 17.05 -7.67
C PRO A 425 -48.03 15.94 -7.69
N SER A 426 -48.81 15.81 -6.63
CA SER A 426 -49.93 14.86 -6.63
C SER A 426 -50.87 15.35 -7.74
N PRO A 427 -51.29 14.50 -8.69
CA PRO A 427 -52.29 14.96 -9.67
C PRO A 427 -53.47 15.51 -8.89
N ALA A 428 -53.85 16.76 -9.20
CA ALA A 428 -54.98 17.43 -8.58
C ALA A 428 -56.17 16.46 -8.55
N ARG A 429 -56.65 16.14 -7.35
CA ARG A 429 -57.89 15.37 -7.20
C ARG A 429 -58.98 16.22 -7.84
N SER A 430 -59.48 15.77 -8.98
CA SER A 430 -60.75 16.27 -9.47
C SER A 430 -61.80 16.04 -8.37
N GLU A 431 -62.41 17.12 -7.89
CA GLU A 431 -63.45 17.13 -6.87
C GLU A 431 -64.80 16.59 -7.40
N ASP A 432 -64.78 15.52 -8.14
CA ASP A 432 -65.99 14.83 -8.57
C ASP A 432 -65.77 13.33 -8.68
N ALA A 433 -65.85 12.65 -7.52
CA ALA A 433 -66.14 11.23 -7.49
C ALA A 433 -66.94 10.86 -6.24
N PRO A 434 -68.15 10.22 -6.40
CA PRO A 434 -69.05 9.93 -5.29
C PRO A 434 -68.45 8.91 -4.31
N ALA A 435 -68.73 9.13 -3.02
CA ALA A 435 -68.25 8.34 -1.90
C ALA A 435 -68.62 6.84 -1.99
N GLY A 436 -67.73 6.02 -2.52
CA GLY A 436 -67.83 4.58 -2.49
C GLY A 436 -67.47 4.03 -1.11
N LYS A 437 -68.43 3.37 -0.46
CA LYS A 437 -68.29 2.73 0.88
C LYS A 437 -67.11 1.75 0.95
N ARG A 438 -66.10 2.10 1.76
CA ARG A 438 -64.96 1.21 2.09
C ARG A 438 -65.47 -0.02 2.88
N LYS A 439 -65.42 -1.22 2.29
CA LYS A 439 -65.56 -2.47 2.99
C LYS A 439 -64.32 -2.72 3.88
N ARG A 440 -64.55 -2.82 5.22
CA ARG A 440 -63.54 -3.19 6.20
C ARG A 440 -63.06 -4.64 5.91
N PRO A 441 -61.73 -4.95 5.97
CA PRO A 441 -61.24 -6.33 5.86
C PRO A 441 -61.58 -7.12 7.14
N ARG A 442 -62.19 -8.29 6.95
CA ARG A 442 -62.62 -9.24 7.99
C ARG A 442 -61.38 -9.84 8.68
N ARG A 443 -61.29 -9.62 9.99
CA ARG A 443 -60.29 -10.19 10.90
C ARG A 443 -60.46 -11.71 10.96
N ARG A 444 -59.50 -12.49 10.45
CA ARG A 444 -59.44 -13.96 10.52
C ARG A 444 -59.13 -14.37 11.95
N LYS A 445 -60.08 -15.03 12.64
CA LYS A 445 -59.94 -15.65 13.96
C LYS A 445 -58.91 -16.83 13.87
N ARG A 446 -57.89 -16.79 14.71
CA ARG A 446 -57.04 -17.95 15.01
C ARG A 446 -57.82 -18.91 15.87
N LYS A 447 -57.89 -20.19 15.41
CA LYS A 447 -58.45 -21.31 16.17
C LYS A 447 -57.34 -21.83 17.12
N ALA A 448 -57.65 -21.89 18.41
CA ALA A 448 -56.90 -22.60 19.42
C ALA A 448 -57.20 -24.10 19.30
N GLY A 449 -56.18 -24.90 19.34
CA GLY A 449 -56.28 -26.37 19.42
C GLY A 449 -55.30 -26.86 20.47
N SER A 450 -55.82 -27.60 21.35
CA SER A 450 -55.42 -28.04 22.67
C SER A 450 -54.31 -29.09 22.69
N ALA A 451 -53.74 -29.17 23.89
CA ALA A 451 -52.69 -30.02 24.43
C ALA A 451 -52.98 -31.55 24.41
N ALA A 452 -51.89 -32.28 24.45
CA ALA A 452 -51.54 -33.50 25.24
C ALA A 452 -50.22 -34.03 24.67
N GLY A 453 -49.14 -34.26 25.37
CA GLY A 453 -48.94 -35.04 26.57
C GLY A 453 -47.90 -36.10 26.27
N GLY A 454 -46.88 -36.24 27.12
CA GLY A 454 -46.08 -37.48 27.17
C GLY A 454 -44.56 -37.27 26.93
N ALA A 455 -43.85 -37.08 28.01
CA ALA A 455 -42.93 -37.99 28.74
C ALA A 455 -41.54 -38.24 28.11
N GLU A 456 -40.54 -37.73 28.85
CA GLU A 456 -39.30 -38.38 29.31
C GLU A 456 -38.53 -39.34 28.37
N THR A 457 -37.28 -39.03 28.12
CA THR A 457 -36.16 -39.80 28.72
C THR A 457 -34.83 -39.07 28.54
N ALA A 458 -34.15 -38.90 29.65
CA ALA A 458 -32.76 -38.48 29.77
C ALA A 458 -31.83 -39.63 29.35
N THR A 459 -30.70 -39.30 28.73
CA THR A 459 -29.49 -40.13 28.90
C THR A 459 -28.24 -39.22 28.76
N GLN A 460 -27.37 -39.47 29.73
CA GLN A 460 -26.12 -38.86 30.09
C GLN A 460 -25.01 -38.95 29.06
N ILE A 461 -24.10 -38.04 29.21
CA ILE A 461 -22.69 -37.95 28.73
C ILE A 461 -21.85 -39.11 29.30
N PRO A 462 -20.75 -39.58 28.63
CA PRO A 462 -19.42 -39.10 28.97
C PRO A 462 -18.56 -38.82 27.72
N GLY A 463 -17.64 -37.89 27.60
CA GLY A 463 -16.43 -37.68 28.38
C GLY A 463 -15.22 -38.43 27.79
N GLU A 464 -14.44 -37.77 26.91
CA GLU A 464 -12.97 -37.77 26.93
C GLU A 464 -12.50 -36.60 26.00
#